data_d1c39b8060fe36b19a73cf469c1fca28
#
_entry.id   d1c39b8060fe36b19a73cf469c1fca28
#
_cell.length_a   1.000
_cell.length_b   1.000
_cell.length_c   1.000
_cell.angle_alpha   90.00
_cell.angle_beta   90.00
_cell.angle_gamma   90.00
#
_symmetry.space_group_name_H-M   'P 1'
#
loop_
_entity.id
_entity.type
_entity.pdbx_description
1 polymer ?
#
loop_
_entity_poly.entity_id
_entity_poly.type
_entity_poly.pdbx_seq_one_letter_code
_entity_poly.pdbx_strand_id
1 'polypeptide(L)'
;KTAYEIMPSLVGSEMCIRDSLDYTYNGRRALRIGNRHPVWAPHGVYQCLGNDQWVAIAVRTDSDWIAICRTIGRPELVSDLRFADPIDRRRHQEELDKIISTWTSPQTSYQVMDTLQSAGVPAGAVLNAKQALIDPQYLDRGFFEPVRNPAELGLRPKGYVGRAWKFSASDTGIKGPAPRLGEANDYVLRGLLGIDQESINRLTEDWIIGNTPEGGGPPNQVPLDEQVELGWIAEFQADYLQQLPPV
;
A
#
# COMPACT_ATOMS: atom_id res chain seq x y z
N LYS A 1 5.70 27.38 -1.80
CA LYS A 1 5.06 26.54 -0.78
C LYS A 1 5.96 25.36 -0.47
N THR A 2 6.26 25.12 0.79
CA THR A 2 7.09 23.98 1.21
C THR A 2 6.27 22.69 1.17
N ALA A 3 6.94 21.53 1.12
CA ALA A 3 6.26 20.24 1.21
C ALA A 3 5.36 20.14 2.45
N TYR A 4 5.70 20.86 3.52
CA TYR A 4 4.91 20.93 4.74
C TYR A 4 3.59 21.71 4.58
N GLU A 5 3.53 22.67 3.67
CA GLU A 5 2.31 23.43 3.35
C GLU A 5 1.39 22.68 2.38
N ILE A 6 1.93 21.70 1.65
CA ILE A 6 1.20 20.86 0.69
C ILE A 6 0.64 19.60 1.38
N MET A 7 1.35 19.03 2.35
CA MET A 7 0.92 17.83 3.07
C MET A 7 -0.44 17.97 3.76
N PRO A 8 -0.80 19.09 4.42
CA PRO A 8 -2.14 19.26 4.97
C PRO A 8 -3.26 19.27 3.92
N SER A 9 -2.94 19.62 2.67
CA SER A 9 -3.93 19.69 1.60
C SER A 9 -4.11 18.38 0.82
N LEU A 10 -3.16 17.43 0.95
CA LEU A 10 -3.16 16.17 0.19
C LEU A 10 -3.38 14.92 1.07
N VAL A 11 -2.96 14.97 2.33
CA VAL A 11 -3.06 13.83 3.26
C VAL A 11 -3.73 14.32 4.54
N GLY A 12 -5.04 14.17 4.62
CA GLY A 12 -5.72 14.34 5.88
C GLY A 12 -6.59 15.57 6.04
N SER A 13 -6.88 16.32 4.98
CA SER A 13 -7.85 17.40 5.06
C SER A 13 -9.20 16.89 5.57
N GLU A 14 -9.66 15.72 5.12
CA GLU A 14 -10.89 15.11 5.62
C GLU A 14 -10.76 14.60 7.07
N MET A 15 -9.62 14.01 7.43
CA MET A 15 -9.37 13.55 8.82
C MET A 15 -9.26 14.75 9.77
N CYS A 16 -8.48 15.76 9.41
CA CYS A 16 -8.34 16.98 10.23
C CYS A 16 -9.62 17.79 10.32
N ILE A 17 -10.40 17.88 9.24
CA ILE A 17 -11.70 18.58 9.25
C ILE A 17 -12.68 17.83 10.13
N ARG A 18 -12.78 16.52 10.03
CA ARG A 18 -13.68 15.69 10.83
C ARG A 18 -13.36 15.77 12.32
N ASP A 19 -12.10 15.65 12.69
CA ASP A 19 -11.63 15.76 14.07
C ASP A 19 -11.86 17.17 14.65
N SER A 20 -11.59 18.21 13.86
CA SER A 20 -11.82 19.61 14.27
C SER A 20 -13.30 19.91 14.45
N LEU A 21 -14.16 19.40 13.56
CA LEU A 21 -15.61 19.55 13.69
C LEU A 21 -16.14 18.79 14.90
N ASP A 22 -15.72 17.55 15.14
CA ASP A 22 -16.16 16.76 16.29
C ASP A 22 -15.73 17.42 17.61
N TYR A 23 -14.50 17.98 17.65
CA TYR A 23 -14.07 18.74 18.82
C TYR A 23 -14.90 20.01 19.02
N THR A 24 -15.15 20.76 17.95
CA THR A 24 -15.86 22.05 18.04
C THR A 24 -17.32 21.88 18.42
N TYR A 25 -18.01 20.88 17.86
CA TYR A 25 -19.45 20.70 18.10
C TYR A 25 -19.76 19.79 19.28
N ASN A 26 -18.92 18.80 19.55
CA ASN A 26 -19.22 17.77 20.54
C ASN A 26 -18.24 17.77 21.73
N GLY A 27 -17.19 18.58 21.70
CA GLY A 27 -16.12 18.57 22.70
C GLY A 27 -15.31 17.28 22.72
N ARG A 28 -15.42 16.43 21.67
CA ARG A 28 -14.74 15.14 21.61
C ARG A 28 -13.33 15.30 21.10
N ARG A 29 -12.37 14.75 21.84
CA ARG A 29 -11.00 14.64 21.40
C ARG A 29 -10.77 13.25 20.78
N ALA A 30 -10.40 13.21 19.51
CA ALA A 30 -10.03 11.97 18.87
C ALA A 30 -8.80 11.36 19.58
N LEU A 31 -8.92 10.10 19.96
CA LEU A 31 -7.86 9.34 20.62
C LEU A 31 -7.28 8.31 19.64
N ARG A 32 -6.05 7.89 19.90
CA ARG A 32 -5.45 6.75 19.19
C ARG A 32 -6.13 5.47 19.67
N ILE A 33 -6.78 4.77 18.76
CA ILE A 33 -7.53 3.53 19.06
C ILE A 33 -6.95 2.29 18.36
N GLY A 34 -5.77 2.41 17.74
CA GLY A 34 -5.12 1.33 16.98
C GLY A 34 -5.97 0.90 15.79
N ASN A 35 -6.11 -0.41 15.60
CA ASN A 35 -6.90 -0.99 14.52
C ASN A 35 -8.41 -1.06 14.81
N ARG A 36 -8.87 -0.50 15.93
CA ARG A 36 -10.28 -0.48 16.32
C ARG A 36 -11.03 0.63 15.58
N HIS A 37 -12.34 0.48 15.47
CA HIS A 37 -13.21 1.51 14.89
C HIS A 37 -14.08 2.17 15.97
N PRO A 38 -14.41 3.49 15.85
CA PRO A 38 -15.21 4.17 16.87
C PRO A 38 -16.62 3.59 17.04
N VAL A 39 -17.18 2.96 16.00
CA VAL A 39 -18.55 2.45 15.99
C VAL A 39 -18.61 0.95 15.80
N TRP A 40 -17.81 0.38 14.90
CA TRP A 40 -17.90 -1.01 14.48
C TRP A 40 -17.11 -1.93 15.40
N ALA A 41 -17.70 -3.07 15.74
CA ALA A 41 -17.05 -4.14 16.49
C ALA A 41 -17.69 -5.49 16.16
N PRO A 42 -16.90 -6.56 15.94
CA PRO A 42 -15.43 -6.55 15.89
C PRO A 42 -14.88 -5.79 14.67
N HIS A 43 -13.78 -5.08 14.87
CA HIS A 43 -13.02 -4.40 13.83
C HIS A 43 -11.56 -4.39 14.23
N GLY A 44 -10.72 -5.08 13.48
CA GLY A 44 -9.33 -5.23 13.87
C GLY A 44 -8.50 -5.98 12.83
N VAL A 45 -7.25 -6.22 13.20
CA VAL A 45 -6.30 -7.06 12.47
C VAL A 45 -5.94 -8.24 13.35
N TYR A 46 -6.07 -9.45 12.84
CA TYR A 46 -5.95 -10.68 13.58
C TYR A 46 -4.84 -11.55 13.00
N GLN A 47 -4.03 -12.14 13.88
CA GLN A 47 -2.94 -13.01 13.47
C GLN A 47 -3.45 -14.30 12.85
N CYS A 48 -2.79 -14.72 11.78
CA CYS A 48 -3.03 -15.96 11.05
C CYS A 48 -1.83 -16.91 11.18
N LEU A 49 -1.93 -18.08 10.56
CA LEU A 49 -0.86 -19.07 10.50
C LEU A 49 0.34 -18.50 9.73
N GLY A 50 1.53 -18.60 10.33
CA GLY A 50 2.79 -18.14 9.77
C GLY A 50 3.40 -16.97 10.54
N ASN A 51 4.62 -16.58 10.14
CA ASN A 51 5.30 -15.43 10.73
C ASN A 51 4.76 -14.16 10.06
N ASP A 52 4.39 -13.18 10.87
CA ASP A 52 3.88 -11.86 10.43
C ASP A 52 2.74 -11.96 9.36
N GLN A 53 1.84 -12.94 9.55
CA GLN A 53 0.67 -13.13 8.70
C GLN A 53 -0.59 -12.66 9.40
N TRP A 54 -1.34 -11.77 8.76
CA TRP A 54 -2.47 -11.08 9.37
C TRP A 54 -3.65 -10.98 8.42
N VAL A 55 -4.85 -10.88 8.96
CA VAL A 55 -6.08 -10.58 8.25
C VAL A 55 -6.81 -9.40 8.90
N ALA A 56 -7.24 -8.44 8.12
CA ALA A 56 -8.12 -7.36 8.57
C ALA A 56 -9.58 -7.82 8.44
N ILE A 57 -10.38 -7.59 9.49
CA ILE A 57 -11.80 -7.94 9.53
C ILE A 57 -12.60 -6.74 10.03
N ALA A 58 -13.74 -6.46 9.38
CA ALA A 58 -14.64 -5.38 9.75
C ALA A 58 -16.10 -5.84 9.77
N VAL A 59 -16.72 -5.87 10.93
CA VAL A 59 -18.15 -6.14 11.11
C VAL A 59 -18.88 -4.81 11.25
N ARG A 60 -19.62 -4.41 10.22
CA ARG A 60 -20.24 -3.08 10.12
C ARG A 60 -21.73 -3.10 10.42
N THR A 61 -22.38 -4.23 10.14
CA THR A 61 -23.83 -4.42 10.24
C THR A 61 -24.15 -5.64 11.08
N ASP A 62 -25.41 -5.77 11.53
CA ASP A 62 -25.86 -6.96 12.24
C ASP A 62 -25.90 -8.20 11.33
N SER A 63 -26.09 -8.02 10.02
CA SER A 63 -25.94 -9.12 9.05
C SER A 63 -24.51 -9.63 8.99
N ASP A 64 -23.51 -8.74 8.99
CA ASP A 64 -22.10 -9.13 9.05
C ASP A 64 -21.81 -9.87 10.37
N TRP A 65 -22.40 -9.40 11.50
CA TRP A 65 -22.26 -10.05 12.81
C TRP A 65 -22.82 -11.47 12.82
N ILE A 66 -24.03 -11.65 12.33
CA ILE A 66 -24.65 -12.98 12.22
C ILE A 66 -23.81 -13.89 11.32
N ALA A 67 -23.33 -13.36 10.20
CA ALA A 67 -22.52 -14.10 9.24
C ALA A 67 -21.18 -14.56 9.86
N ILE A 68 -20.44 -13.67 10.52
CA ILE A 68 -19.17 -14.05 11.15
C ILE A 68 -19.38 -15.08 12.26
N CYS A 69 -20.39 -14.92 13.12
CA CYS A 69 -20.69 -15.89 14.19
C CYS A 69 -20.93 -17.30 13.64
N ARG A 70 -21.67 -17.40 12.53
CA ARG A 70 -21.90 -18.68 11.85
C ARG A 70 -20.62 -19.24 11.26
N THR A 71 -19.85 -18.40 10.60
CA THR A 71 -18.61 -18.80 9.92
C THR A 71 -17.55 -19.32 10.88
N ILE A 72 -17.39 -18.68 12.04
CA ILE A 72 -16.44 -19.13 13.07
C ILE A 72 -16.97 -20.29 13.92
N GLY A 73 -18.17 -20.82 13.61
CA GLY A 73 -18.79 -21.94 14.35
C GLY A 73 -19.31 -21.57 15.75
N ARG A 74 -19.63 -20.29 15.99
CA ARG A 74 -20.12 -19.78 17.28
C ARG A 74 -21.46 -19.06 17.12
N PRO A 75 -22.51 -19.72 16.58
CA PRO A 75 -23.81 -19.07 16.33
C PRO A 75 -24.50 -18.59 17.61
N GLU A 76 -24.19 -19.18 18.78
CA GLU A 76 -24.74 -18.78 20.08
C GLU A 76 -24.37 -17.34 20.47
N LEU A 77 -23.28 -16.78 19.94
CA LEU A 77 -22.87 -15.38 20.20
C LEU A 77 -23.89 -14.36 19.70
N VAL A 78 -24.71 -14.73 18.73
CA VAL A 78 -25.80 -13.87 18.22
C VAL A 78 -26.85 -13.58 19.28
N SER A 79 -27.09 -14.53 20.17
CA SER A 79 -28.09 -14.43 21.24
C SER A 79 -27.49 -14.00 22.58
N ASP A 80 -26.18 -13.82 22.65
CA ASP A 80 -25.49 -13.41 23.86
C ASP A 80 -25.70 -11.92 24.11
N LEU A 81 -26.27 -11.58 25.25
CA LEU A 81 -26.59 -10.19 25.63
C LEU A 81 -25.36 -9.28 25.67
N ARG A 82 -24.16 -9.83 25.87
CA ARG A 82 -22.91 -9.06 25.81
C ARG A 82 -22.59 -8.53 24.42
N PHE A 83 -23.20 -9.11 23.39
CA PHE A 83 -22.93 -8.79 21.98
C PHE A 83 -24.20 -8.43 21.21
N ALA A 84 -25.27 -8.09 21.91
CA ALA A 84 -26.61 -7.88 21.35
C ALA A 84 -26.64 -6.72 20.33
N ASP A 85 -25.91 -5.66 20.60
CA ASP A 85 -25.84 -4.49 19.73
C ASP A 85 -24.39 -4.03 19.47
N PRO A 86 -24.16 -3.10 18.53
CA PRO A 86 -22.82 -2.58 18.23
C PRO A 86 -22.11 -1.94 19.43
N ILE A 87 -22.84 -1.32 20.35
CA ILE A 87 -22.27 -0.65 21.53
C ILE A 87 -21.76 -1.72 22.52
N ASP A 88 -22.56 -2.76 22.75
CA ASP A 88 -22.19 -3.85 23.63
C ASP A 88 -21.07 -4.70 23.05
N ARG A 89 -21.09 -4.99 21.75
CA ARG A 89 -19.95 -5.61 21.05
C ARG A 89 -18.66 -4.80 21.23
N ARG A 90 -18.74 -3.49 21.16
CA ARG A 90 -17.57 -2.63 21.35
C ARG A 90 -17.08 -2.64 22.80
N ARG A 91 -17.97 -2.65 23.78
CA ARG A 91 -17.59 -2.74 25.21
C ARG A 91 -16.85 -4.04 25.52
N HIS A 92 -17.25 -5.12 24.85
CA HIS A 92 -16.68 -6.46 25.02
C HIS A 92 -15.73 -6.85 23.88
N GLN A 93 -15.19 -5.89 23.14
CA GLN A 93 -14.37 -6.15 21.95
C GLN A 93 -13.14 -7.00 22.25
N GLU A 94 -12.51 -6.86 23.42
CA GLU A 94 -11.34 -7.68 23.78
C GLU A 94 -11.69 -9.18 23.89
N GLU A 95 -12.89 -9.51 24.30
CA GLU A 95 -13.36 -10.88 24.33
C GLU A 95 -13.64 -11.40 22.92
N LEU A 96 -14.27 -10.59 22.08
CA LEU A 96 -14.49 -10.91 20.66
C LEU A 96 -13.16 -11.08 19.93
N ASP A 97 -12.18 -10.19 20.17
CA ASP A 97 -10.84 -10.29 19.58
C ASP A 97 -10.16 -11.62 19.91
N LYS A 98 -10.29 -12.12 21.14
CA LYS A 98 -9.77 -13.43 21.54
C LYS A 98 -10.46 -14.59 20.84
N ILE A 99 -11.79 -14.54 20.72
CA ILE A 99 -12.58 -15.57 20.01
C ILE A 99 -12.15 -15.61 18.54
N ILE A 100 -12.07 -14.46 17.88
CA ILE A 100 -11.70 -14.37 16.47
C ILE A 100 -10.24 -14.81 16.27
N SER A 101 -9.31 -14.34 17.12
CA SER A 101 -7.91 -14.75 17.05
C SER A 101 -7.70 -16.24 17.20
N THR A 102 -8.49 -16.90 18.07
CA THR A 102 -8.45 -18.36 18.22
C THR A 102 -8.85 -19.08 16.94
N TRP A 103 -9.80 -18.52 16.20
CA TRP A 103 -10.28 -19.09 14.93
C TRP A 103 -9.34 -18.76 13.75
N THR A 104 -8.71 -17.57 13.72
CA THR A 104 -7.82 -17.16 12.62
C THR A 104 -6.44 -17.79 12.70
N SER A 105 -5.89 -17.96 13.92
CA SER A 105 -4.49 -18.36 14.13
C SER A 105 -4.09 -19.71 13.47
N PRO A 106 -4.94 -20.75 13.34
CA PRO A 106 -4.56 -21.98 12.66
C PRO A 106 -4.75 -21.94 11.13
N GLN A 107 -5.19 -20.84 10.55
CA GLN A 107 -5.53 -20.68 9.15
C GLN A 107 -4.63 -19.65 8.46
N THR A 108 -4.39 -19.79 7.15
CA THR A 108 -3.69 -18.74 6.40
C THR A 108 -4.57 -17.50 6.23
N SER A 109 -3.96 -16.33 6.05
CA SER A 109 -4.69 -15.07 5.86
C SER A 109 -5.64 -15.09 4.67
N TYR A 110 -5.27 -15.77 3.58
CA TYR A 110 -6.13 -15.95 2.41
C TYR A 110 -7.31 -16.90 2.67
N GLN A 111 -7.09 -18.02 3.39
CA GLN A 111 -8.19 -18.90 3.77
C GLN A 111 -9.23 -18.19 4.61
N VAL A 112 -8.79 -17.41 5.61
CA VAL A 112 -9.71 -16.60 6.43
C VAL A 112 -10.43 -15.56 5.59
N MET A 113 -9.71 -14.84 4.73
CA MET A 113 -10.28 -13.84 3.83
C MET A 113 -11.36 -14.45 2.93
N ASP A 114 -11.03 -15.52 2.21
CA ASP A 114 -11.95 -16.15 1.26
C ASP A 114 -13.20 -16.70 1.95
N THR A 115 -13.02 -17.33 3.13
CA THR A 115 -14.13 -17.87 3.92
C THR A 115 -15.08 -16.76 4.39
N LEU A 116 -14.54 -15.67 4.91
CA LEU A 116 -15.35 -14.53 5.39
C LEU A 116 -16.00 -13.76 4.24
N GLN A 117 -15.29 -13.50 3.17
CA GLN A 117 -15.84 -12.82 1.99
C GLN A 117 -16.96 -13.65 1.34
N SER A 118 -16.80 -14.96 1.26
CA SER A 118 -17.86 -15.86 0.76
C SER A 118 -19.12 -15.84 1.62
N ALA A 119 -18.97 -15.53 2.90
CA ALA A 119 -20.09 -15.32 3.83
C ALA A 119 -20.63 -13.87 3.82
N GLY A 120 -20.07 -12.98 3.01
CA GLY A 120 -20.45 -11.56 2.93
C GLY A 120 -19.85 -10.66 4.00
N VAL A 121 -18.90 -11.16 4.79
CA VAL A 121 -18.20 -10.39 5.82
C VAL A 121 -16.96 -9.73 5.21
N PRO A 122 -16.79 -8.40 5.32
CA PRO A 122 -15.59 -7.71 4.86
C PRO A 122 -14.35 -8.19 5.59
N ALA A 123 -13.43 -8.78 4.84
CA ALA A 123 -12.13 -9.22 5.31
C ALA A 123 -11.09 -9.07 4.19
N GLY A 124 -9.82 -8.88 4.55
CA GLY A 124 -8.73 -8.78 3.60
C GLY A 124 -7.42 -9.26 4.21
N ALA A 125 -6.64 -10.06 3.47
CA ALA A 125 -5.30 -10.43 3.88
C ALA A 125 -4.41 -9.16 3.93
N VAL A 126 -3.60 -9.05 4.98
CA VAL A 126 -2.57 -8.00 5.06
C VAL A 126 -1.36 -8.50 4.31
N LEU A 127 -1.02 -7.82 3.23
CA LEU A 127 0.00 -8.26 2.29
C LEU A 127 1.34 -7.56 2.54
N ASN A 128 2.42 -8.30 2.51
CA ASN A 128 3.75 -7.72 2.36
C ASN A 128 4.03 -7.36 0.88
N ALA A 129 5.16 -6.68 0.61
CA ALA A 129 5.48 -6.21 -0.74
C ALA A 129 5.53 -7.35 -1.79
N LYS A 130 6.08 -8.52 -1.42
CA LYS A 130 6.11 -9.68 -2.31
C LYS A 130 4.71 -10.21 -2.59
N GLN A 131 3.92 -10.40 -1.54
CA GLN A 131 2.55 -10.89 -1.68
C GLN A 131 1.70 -9.95 -2.54
N ALA A 132 1.87 -8.64 -2.39
CA ALA A 132 1.17 -7.66 -3.23
C ALA A 132 1.52 -7.79 -4.71
N LEU A 133 2.79 -8.09 -5.05
CA LEU A 133 3.24 -8.25 -6.44
C LEU A 133 2.65 -9.50 -7.13
N ILE A 134 2.29 -10.52 -6.36
CA ILE A 134 1.74 -11.78 -6.88
C ILE A 134 0.26 -11.97 -6.54
N ASP A 135 -0.37 -10.99 -5.90
CA ASP A 135 -1.78 -11.05 -5.52
C ASP A 135 -2.68 -11.16 -6.75
N PRO A 136 -3.58 -12.16 -6.80
CA PRO A 136 -4.44 -12.39 -7.96
C PRO A 136 -5.29 -11.18 -8.36
N GLN A 137 -5.80 -10.41 -7.39
CA GLN A 137 -6.62 -9.22 -7.64
C GLN A 137 -5.79 -8.10 -8.29
N TYR A 138 -4.55 -7.89 -7.85
CA TYR A 138 -3.67 -6.89 -8.43
C TYR A 138 -3.21 -7.30 -9.84
N LEU A 139 -2.95 -8.60 -10.05
CA LEU A 139 -2.57 -9.13 -11.37
C LEU A 139 -3.72 -9.02 -12.37
N ASP A 140 -4.93 -9.44 -12.00
CA ASP A 140 -6.12 -9.36 -12.86
C ASP A 140 -6.45 -7.90 -13.23
N ARG A 141 -6.30 -6.99 -12.29
CA ARG A 141 -6.49 -5.56 -12.57
C ARG A 141 -5.38 -4.92 -13.39
N GLY A 142 -4.24 -5.59 -13.61
CA GLY A 142 -3.04 -5.00 -14.21
C GLY A 142 -2.55 -3.80 -13.38
N PHE A 143 -2.56 -3.94 -12.04
CA PHE A 143 -2.18 -2.85 -11.15
C PHE A 143 -0.69 -2.56 -11.19
N PHE A 144 0.13 -3.58 -11.38
CA PHE A 144 1.57 -3.42 -11.62
C PHE A 144 1.83 -3.38 -13.12
N GLU A 145 2.41 -2.28 -13.58
CA GLU A 145 2.72 -2.07 -14.99
C GLU A 145 4.20 -2.35 -15.24
N PRO A 146 4.54 -3.25 -16.19
CA PRO A 146 5.93 -3.57 -16.50
C PRO A 146 6.61 -2.39 -17.21
N VAL A 147 7.75 -1.97 -16.70
CA VAL A 147 8.59 -0.97 -17.35
C VAL A 147 9.93 -1.60 -17.70
N ARG A 148 10.25 -1.58 -18.99
CA ARG A 148 11.55 -2.03 -19.51
C ARG A 148 12.49 -0.85 -19.60
N ASN A 149 13.57 -0.93 -18.86
CA ASN A 149 14.62 0.08 -18.93
C ASN A 149 15.53 -0.19 -20.13
N PRO A 150 16.21 0.82 -20.69
CA PRO A 150 17.25 0.63 -21.69
C PRO A 150 18.32 -0.36 -21.22
N ALA A 151 18.75 -1.26 -22.12
CA ALA A 151 19.67 -2.35 -21.77
C ALA A 151 21.02 -1.87 -21.20
N GLU A 152 21.50 -0.72 -21.67
CA GLU A 152 22.73 -0.07 -21.21
C GLU A 152 22.72 0.35 -19.74
N LEU A 153 21.55 0.44 -19.11
CA LEU A 153 21.44 0.74 -17.68
C LEU A 153 21.63 -0.49 -16.80
N GLY A 154 21.65 -1.70 -17.38
CA GLY A 154 21.75 -2.95 -16.62
C GLY A 154 20.59 -3.20 -15.64
N LEU A 155 19.54 -2.39 -15.71
CA LEU A 155 18.37 -2.51 -14.86
C LEU A 155 17.40 -3.56 -15.43
N ARG A 156 17.03 -4.52 -14.60
CA ARG A 156 16.02 -5.52 -14.98
C ARG A 156 14.64 -4.85 -15.13
N PRO A 157 13.76 -5.40 -15.99
CA PRO A 157 12.37 -5.01 -16.00
C PRO A 157 11.77 -5.12 -14.61
N LYS A 158 10.95 -4.14 -14.23
CA LYS A 158 10.28 -4.11 -12.93
C LYS A 158 8.82 -3.77 -13.11
N GLY A 159 7.96 -4.37 -12.29
CA GLY A 159 6.58 -3.92 -12.14
C GLY A 159 6.53 -2.65 -11.28
N TYR A 160 6.09 -1.57 -11.88
CA TYR A 160 5.82 -0.32 -11.15
C TYR A 160 4.36 -0.28 -10.74
N VAL A 161 4.08 0.35 -9.60
CA VAL A 161 2.70 0.64 -9.19
C VAL A 161 2.07 1.50 -10.28
N GLY A 162 1.06 0.96 -10.92
CA GLY A 162 0.31 1.63 -11.96
C GLY A 162 -0.79 2.52 -11.40
N ARG A 163 -1.81 2.76 -12.19
CA ARG A 163 -2.91 3.64 -11.84
C ARG A 163 -3.96 2.95 -10.99
N ALA A 164 -4.48 3.66 -9.99
CA ALA A 164 -5.65 3.20 -9.25
C ALA A 164 -6.95 3.29 -10.05
N TRP A 165 -6.97 4.11 -11.12
CA TRP A 165 -8.12 4.34 -12.02
C TRP A 165 -7.86 3.82 -13.43
N LYS A 166 -8.94 3.46 -14.12
CA LYS A 166 -8.93 3.08 -15.53
C LYS A 166 -9.89 3.98 -16.30
N PHE A 167 -9.44 4.54 -17.41
CA PHE A 167 -10.28 5.29 -18.32
C PHE A 167 -10.73 4.39 -19.48
N SER A 168 -12.02 4.47 -19.84
CA SER A 168 -12.58 3.67 -20.94
C SER A 168 -12.18 4.18 -22.32
N ALA A 169 -11.87 5.48 -22.45
CA ALA A 169 -11.60 6.14 -23.72
C ALA A 169 -10.14 6.62 -23.89
N SER A 170 -9.30 6.44 -22.89
CA SER A 170 -7.91 6.93 -22.94
C SER A 170 -6.96 5.89 -22.39
N ASP A 171 -5.90 5.60 -23.14
CA ASP A 171 -4.79 4.81 -22.63
C ASP A 171 -3.89 5.69 -21.76
N THR A 172 -3.89 5.41 -20.48
CA THR A 172 -3.14 6.15 -19.45
C THR A 172 -1.98 5.34 -18.86
N GLY A 173 -1.58 4.18 -19.46
CA GLY A 173 -0.47 3.32 -19.05
C GLY A 173 0.86 4.07 -18.93
N ILE A 174 1.80 3.51 -18.18
CA ILE A 174 3.19 3.97 -18.17
C ILE A 174 3.74 3.79 -19.57
N LYS A 175 4.20 4.87 -20.20
CA LYS A 175 4.61 4.86 -21.60
C LYS A 175 6.07 4.47 -21.81
N GLY A 176 6.85 4.51 -20.76
CA GLY A 176 8.27 4.19 -20.82
C GLY A 176 8.97 4.37 -19.47
N PRO A 177 10.28 4.15 -19.42
CA PRO A 177 11.07 4.37 -18.24
C PRO A 177 11.14 5.87 -17.88
N ALA A 178 11.60 6.15 -16.66
CA ALA A 178 11.91 7.52 -16.27
C ALA A 178 12.99 8.11 -17.20
N PRO A 179 12.87 9.38 -17.61
CA PRO A 179 13.87 10.02 -18.45
C PRO A 179 15.21 10.14 -17.69
N ARG A 180 16.30 10.00 -18.41
CA ARG A 180 17.65 10.21 -17.87
C ARG A 180 17.96 11.71 -17.74
N LEU A 181 18.92 12.03 -16.88
CA LEU A 181 19.41 13.41 -16.77
C LEU A 181 19.85 13.92 -18.15
N GLY A 182 19.31 15.06 -18.54
CA GLY A 182 19.65 15.71 -19.81
C GLY A 182 19.20 14.99 -21.08
N GLU A 183 18.48 13.87 -21.00
CA GLU A 183 18.03 13.10 -22.16
C GLU A 183 17.27 13.93 -23.19
N ALA A 184 16.48 14.89 -22.74
CA ALA A 184 15.70 15.77 -23.59
C ALA A 184 16.39 17.12 -23.92
N ASN A 185 17.63 17.36 -23.51
CA ASN A 185 18.30 18.65 -23.70
C ASN A 185 18.29 19.06 -25.16
N ASP A 186 18.70 18.19 -26.07
CA ASP A 186 18.78 18.52 -27.50
C ASP A 186 17.35 18.75 -28.09
N TYR A 187 16.40 17.94 -27.73
CA TYR A 187 15.02 18.09 -28.19
C TYR A 187 14.41 19.42 -27.74
N VAL A 188 14.61 19.80 -26.48
CA VAL A 188 14.03 21.02 -25.92
C VAL A 188 14.79 22.26 -26.42
N LEU A 189 16.10 22.26 -26.27
CA LEU A 189 16.90 23.48 -26.55
C LEU A 189 16.98 23.75 -28.05
N ARG A 190 17.35 22.76 -28.84
CA ARG A 190 17.46 22.91 -30.28
C ARG A 190 16.12 22.76 -30.99
N GLY A 191 15.36 21.70 -30.66
CA GLY A 191 14.15 21.34 -31.38
C GLY A 191 12.97 22.27 -31.11
N LEU A 192 12.72 22.65 -29.86
CA LEU A 192 11.60 23.50 -29.48
C LEU A 192 11.97 25.00 -29.37
N LEU A 193 13.13 25.28 -28.78
CA LEU A 193 13.53 26.67 -28.53
C LEU A 193 14.41 27.28 -29.65
N GLY A 194 14.89 26.46 -30.59
CA GLY A 194 15.72 26.92 -31.71
C GLY A 194 17.10 27.48 -31.32
N ILE A 195 17.60 27.07 -30.15
CA ILE A 195 18.95 27.51 -29.69
C ILE A 195 20.00 26.85 -30.57
N ASP A 196 20.96 27.64 -31.04
CA ASP A 196 22.06 27.17 -31.88
C ASP A 196 23.03 26.25 -31.11
N GLN A 197 23.74 25.42 -31.85
CA GLN A 197 24.66 24.43 -31.27
C GLN A 197 25.81 25.07 -30.47
N GLU A 198 26.28 26.23 -30.87
CA GLU A 198 27.38 26.93 -30.18
C GLU A 198 26.94 27.40 -28.81
N SER A 199 25.71 27.90 -28.68
CA SER A 199 25.11 28.26 -27.40
C SER A 199 24.87 27.04 -26.50
N ILE A 200 24.42 25.92 -27.07
CA ILE A 200 24.25 24.65 -26.33
C ILE A 200 25.59 24.15 -25.81
N ASN A 201 26.64 24.20 -26.61
CA ASN A 201 28.00 23.82 -26.20
C ASN A 201 28.50 24.69 -25.05
N ARG A 202 28.32 26.02 -25.11
CA ARG A 202 28.67 26.92 -24.01
C ARG A 202 27.93 26.59 -22.72
N LEU A 203 26.61 26.33 -22.80
CA LEU A 203 25.82 25.92 -21.63
C LEU A 203 26.32 24.60 -21.02
N THR A 204 26.85 23.69 -21.85
CA THR A 204 27.45 22.44 -21.38
C THR A 204 28.81 22.65 -20.74
N GLU A 205 29.66 23.47 -21.35
CA GLU A 205 30.99 23.84 -20.84
C GLU A 205 30.91 24.60 -19.51
N ASP A 206 29.88 25.44 -19.36
CA ASP A 206 29.57 26.20 -18.15
C ASP A 206 28.83 25.37 -17.07
N TRP A 207 28.65 24.08 -17.29
CA TRP A 207 27.93 23.16 -16.38
C TRP A 207 26.48 23.57 -16.06
N ILE A 208 25.85 24.36 -16.91
CA ILE A 208 24.45 24.76 -16.78
C ILE A 208 23.54 23.64 -17.19
N ILE A 209 23.93 22.85 -18.19
CA ILE A 209 23.26 21.64 -18.66
C ILE A 209 24.25 20.49 -18.75
N GLY A 210 23.76 19.25 -18.68
CA GLY A 210 24.61 18.06 -18.80
C GLY A 210 23.79 16.76 -18.79
N ASN A 211 24.48 15.67 -19.07
CA ASN A 211 23.92 14.32 -19.09
C ASN A 211 24.44 13.46 -17.92
N THR A 212 25.37 13.99 -17.16
CA THR A 212 26.02 13.30 -16.04
C THR A 212 26.07 14.25 -14.86
N PRO A 213 25.61 13.85 -13.67
CA PRO A 213 25.72 14.68 -12.48
C PRO A 213 27.18 14.86 -12.08
N GLU A 214 27.54 16.05 -11.65
CA GLU A 214 28.88 16.34 -11.13
C GLU A 214 29.17 15.48 -9.89
N GLY A 215 30.28 14.76 -9.88
CA GLY A 215 30.67 13.86 -8.78
C GLY A 215 29.83 12.59 -8.66
N GLY A 216 28.95 12.33 -9.63
CA GLY A 216 28.03 11.21 -9.60
C GLY A 216 28.60 9.91 -10.17
N GLY A 217 28.94 8.98 -9.28
CA GLY A 217 28.94 7.55 -9.59
C GLY A 217 27.59 6.91 -9.21
N PRO A 218 27.29 5.69 -9.63
CA PRO A 218 26.16 4.96 -9.05
C PRO A 218 26.33 4.90 -7.53
N PRO A 219 25.27 5.12 -6.76
CA PRO A 219 25.37 5.01 -5.31
C PRO A 219 25.89 3.61 -4.96
N ASN A 220 26.83 3.53 -4.02
CA ASN A 220 27.28 2.26 -3.48
C ASN A 220 26.06 1.51 -2.97
N GLN A 221 25.73 0.41 -3.65
CA GLN A 221 24.66 -0.46 -3.18
C GLN A 221 25.22 -1.28 -2.02
N VAL A 222 24.69 -1.05 -0.83
CA VAL A 222 24.97 -1.91 0.33
C VAL A 222 24.33 -3.28 0.04
N PRO A 223 25.09 -4.39 0.08
CA PRO A 223 24.56 -5.73 -0.11
C PRO A 223 23.41 -6.05 0.85
N LEU A 224 22.47 -6.92 0.46
CA LEU A 224 21.28 -7.20 1.26
C LEU A 224 21.60 -7.88 2.60
N ASP A 225 22.62 -8.74 2.63
CA ASP A 225 23.16 -9.34 3.84
C ASP A 225 23.70 -8.27 4.82
N GLU A 226 24.47 -7.33 4.34
CA GLU A 226 24.97 -6.21 5.13
C GLU A 226 23.81 -5.32 5.62
N GLN A 227 22.75 -5.11 4.82
CA GLN A 227 21.56 -4.36 5.26
C GLN A 227 20.84 -5.05 6.42
N VAL A 228 20.83 -6.39 6.45
CA VAL A 228 20.30 -7.16 7.59
C VAL A 228 21.18 -6.97 8.81
N GLU A 229 22.50 -7.07 8.67
CA GLU A 229 23.45 -6.85 9.76
C GLU A 229 23.36 -5.43 10.36
N LEU A 230 23.12 -4.43 9.51
CA LEU A 230 22.91 -3.05 9.92
C LEU A 230 21.50 -2.80 10.50
N GLY A 231 20.60 -3.77 10.46
CA GLY A 231 19.24 -3.65 10.94
C GLY A 231 18.34 -2.75 10.08
N TRP A 232 18.73 -2.48 8.83
CA TRP A 232 17.91 -1.70 7.89
C TRP A 232 16.73 -2.50 7.35
N ILE A 233 16.91 -3.81 7.21
CA ILE A 233 15.86 -4.77 6.88
C ILE A 233 15.96 -5.94 7.87
N ALA A 234 14.83 -6.59 8.18
CA ALA A 234 14.80 -7.72 9.09
C ALA A 234 15.29 -9.01 8.42
N GLU A 235 14.88 -9.23 7.19
CA GLU A 235 15.23 -10.40 6.39
C GLU A 235 15.07 -10.09 4.89
N PHE A 236 15.66 -10.89 4.03
CA PHE A 236 15.43 -10.85 2.59
C PHE A 236 15.34 -12.25 2.00
N GLN A 237 14.66 -12.38 0.88
CA GLN A 237 14.54 -13.60 0.13
C GLN A 237 15.35 -13.49 -1.16
N ALA A 238 16.49 -14.22 -1.26
CA ALA A 238 17.43 -14.09 -2.36
C ALA A 238 16.82 -14.49 -3.73
N ASP A 239 15.89 -15.43 -3.75
CA ASP A 239 15.23 -15.96 -4.93
C ASP A 239 13.87 -15.33 -5.26
N TYR A 240 13.49 -14.24 -4.58
CA TYR A 240 12.16 -13.63 -4.73
C TYR A 240 11.82 -13.27 -6.19
N LEU A 241 12.84 -12.91 -6.99
CA LEU A 241 12.64 -12.57 -8.40
C LEU A 241 12.16 -13.75 -9.26
N GLN A 242 12.47 -15.00 -8.86
CA GLN A 242 12.04 -16.20 -9.57
C GLN A 242 10.54 -16.50 -9.33
N GLN A 243 9.99 -15.94 -8.27
CA GLN A 243 8.60 -16.14 -7.86
C GLN A 243 7.67 -15.01 -8.35
N LEU A 244 8.24 -13.95 -8.93
CA LEU A 244 7.46 -12.89 -9.55
C LEU A 244 6.99 -13.31 -10.95
N PRO A 245 5.80 -12.87 -11.39
CA PRO A 245 5.36 -13.10 -12.76
C PRO A 245 6.36 -12.48 -13.74
N PRO A 246 6.53 -13.07 -14.94
CA PRO A 246 7.37 -12.49 -15.98
C PRO A 246 6.85 -11.12 -16.38
N VAL A 247 7.74 -10.15 -16.46
CA VAL A 247 7.47 -8.75 -16.81
C VAL A 247 7.63 -8.54 -18.32
#